data_1127169ab20f389d4fe7371767b32989
#
_entry.id   1127169ab20f389d4fe7371767b32989
#
_cell.length_a   1.000
_cell.length_b   1.000
_cell.length_c   1.000
_cell.angle_alpha   90.00
_cell.angle_beta   90.00
_cell.angle_gamma   90.00
#
_symmetry.space_group_name_H-M   'P 1'
#
loop_
_entity.id
_entity.type
_entity.pdbx_description
1 polymer ?
#
loop_
_entity_poly.entity_id
_entity_poly.type
_entity_poly.pdbx_seq_one_letter_code
_entity_poly.pdbx_strand_id
1 'polypeptide(L)'
;MLNIHFVPKALEDLGWWIKNDIKVVKKIYSLLENICKTPFDGLGQPEPLKANYAGYWSRRINLEHRIIYKVEDTQIIVHSLYGHYQD
;
A
#
# COMPACT_ATOMS: atom_id res chain seq x y z
N MET A 1 16.87 2.40 3.53
CA MET A 1 15.55 1.76 3.39
C MET A 1 14.62 2.30 4.46
N LEU A 2 13.39 2.62 4.09
CA LEU A 2 12.41 3.15 5.02
C LEU A 2 11.77 2.03 5.84
N ASN A 3 11.31 2.37 7.03
CA ASN A 3 10.58 1.44 7.89
C ASN A 3 9.11 1.41 7.48
N ILE A 4 8.43 0.28 7.73
CA ILE A 4 7.00 0.15 7.43
C ILE A 4 6.22 0.13 8.73
N HIS A 5 5.15 0.92 8.77
CA HIS A 5 4.20 0.94 9.86
C HIS A 5 2.81 0.65 9.29
N PHE A 6 2.15 -0.38 9.80
CA PHE A 6 0.76 -0.68 9.42
C PHE A 6 -0.17 -0.06 10.46
N VAL A 7 -1.11 0.77 10.02
CA VAL A 7 -2.21 1.14 10.91
C VAL A 7 -3.10 -0.10 11.12
N PRO A 8 -3.91 -0.14 12.19
CA PRO A 8 -4.70 -1.34 12.50
C PRO A 8 -5.55 -1.86 11.35
N LYS A 9 -6.18 -0.99 10.57
CA LYS A 9 -6.98 -1.40 9.43
C LYS A 9 -6.12 -2.13 8.39
N ALA A 10 -4.93 -1.63 8.12
CA ALA A 10 -4.04 -2.27 7.14
C ALA A 10 -3.60 -3.65 7.61
N LEU A 11 -3.36 -3.80 8.90
CA LEU A 11 -3.00 -5.10 9.45
C LEU A 11 -4.17 -6.09 9.33
N GLU A 12 -5.39 -5.63 9.59
CA GLU A 12 -6.59 -6.44 9.38
C GLU A 12 -6.71 -6.88 7.92
N ASP A 13 -6.48 -5.96 6.98
CA ASP A 13 -6.52 -6.27 5.56
C ASP A 13 -5.52 -7.37 5.20
N LEU A 14 -4.30 -7.27 5.73
CA LEU A 14 -3.28 -8.28 5.50
C LEU A 14 -3.75 -9.65 6.02
N GLY A 15 -4.33 -9.68 7.21
CA GLY A 15 -4.88 -10.91 7.77
C GLY A 15 -5.96 -11.52 6.88
N TRP A 16 -6.82 -10.68 6.30
CA TRP A 16 -7.85 -11.15 5.37
C TRP A 16 -7.23 -11.82 4.15
N TRP A 17 -6.20 -11.20 3.54
CA TRP A 17 -5.52 -11.77 2.38
C TRP A 17 -4.81 -13.08 2.71
N ILE A 18 -4.18 -13.16 3.89
CA ILE A 18 -3.51 -14.39 4.32
C ILE A 18 -4.50 -15.56 4.37
N LYS A 19 -5.73 -15.30 4.83
CA LYS A 19 -6.77 -16.33 4.96
C LYS A 19 -7.43 -16.66 3.64
N ASN A 20 -7.53 -15.70 2.73
CA ASN A 20 -8.38 -15.84 1.55
C ASN A 20 -7.63 -15.96 0.23
N ASP A 21 -6.43 -15.39 0.10
CA ASP A 21 -5.66 -15.47 -1.14
C ASP A 21 -4.18 -15.21 -0.89
N ILE A 22 -3.44 -16.25 -0.60
CA ILE A 22 -2.03 -16.16 -0.25
C ILE A 22 -1.18 -15.64 -1.42
N LYS A 23 -1.62 -15.81 -2.66
CA LYS A 23 -0.89 -15.29 -3.82
C LYS A 23 -0.86 -13.77 -3.81
N VAL A 24 -1.94 -13.14 -3.34
CA VAL A 24 -2.00 -11.70 -3.22
C VAL A 24 -1.02 -11.20 -2.15
N VAL A 25 -0.82 -11.97 -1.08
CA VAL A 25 0.14 -11.60 -0.04
C VAL A 25 1.55 -11.49 -0.61
N LYS A 26 1.93 -12.40 -1.50
CA LYS A 26 3.24 -12.34 -2.16
C LYS A 26 3.36 -11.07 -3.01
N LYS A 27 2.31 -10.69 -3.70
CA LYS A 27 2.30 -9.45 -4.48
C LYS A 27 2.42 -8.23 -3.58
N ILE A 28 1.67 -8.21 -2.49
CA ILE A 28 1.73 -7.13 -1.51
C ILE A 28 3.14 -6.99 -0.97
N TYR A 29 3.79 -8.10 -0.62
CA TYR A 29 5.15 -8.06 -0.12
C TYR A 29 6.11 -7.44 -1.12
N SER A 30 6.03 -7.86 -2.39
CA SER A 30 6.88 -7.30 -3.44
C SER A 30 6.68 -5.80 -3.60
N LEU A 31 5.44 -5.35 -3.54
CA LEU A 31 5.13 -3.93 -3.63
C LEU A 31 5.68 -3.16 -2.43
N LEU A 32 5.54 -3.71 -1.22
CA LEU A 32 6.06 -3.05 -0.02
C LEU A 32 7.58 -2.93 -0.05
N GLU A 33 8.28 -3.97 -0.51
CA GLU A 33 9.72 -3.88 -0.69
C GLU A 33 10.08 -2.75 -1.66
N ASN A 34 9.36 -2.66 -2.77
CA ASN A 34 9.62 -1.64 -3.77
C ASN A 34 9.33 -0.24 -3.23
N ILE A 35 8.24 -0.08 -2.48
CA ILE A 35 7.89 1.19 -1.86
C ILE A 35 9.01 1.66 -0.91
N CYS A 36 9.59 0.75 -0.15
CA CYS A 36 10.67 1.11 0.78
C CYS A 36 11.91 1.63 0.07
N LYS A 37 12.15 1.19 -1.15
CA LYS A 37 13.32 1.61 -1.94
C LYS A 37 13.03 2.86 -2.74
N THR A 38 11.87 2.91 -3.40
CA THR A 38 11.48 4.00 -4.27
C THR A 38 10.02 4.35 -4.01
N PRO A 39 9.75 5.16 -2.97
CA PRO A 39 8.37 5.36 -2.51
C PRO A 39 7.45 6.08 -3.52
N PHE A 40 8.02 6.77 -4.51
CA PHE A 40 7.21 7.57 -5.44
C PHE A 40 7.29 7.10 -6.88
N ASP A 41 8.00 6.00 -7.15
CA ASP A 41 8.01 5.39 -8.48
C ASP A 41 8.26 3.89 -8.36
N GLY A 42 8.10 3.18 -9.47
CA GLY A 42 8.37 1.74 -9.52
C GLY A 42 7.14 0.91 -9.81
N LEU A 43 7.02 -0.24 -9.14
CA LEU A 43 6.01 -1.25 -9.44
C LEU A 43 4.61 -0.82 -9.00
N GLY A 44 3.59 -1.31 -9.71
CA GLY A 44 2.20 -1.12 -9.30
C GLY A 44 1.61 0.23 -9.64
N GLN A 45 2.21 0.95 -10.58
CA GLN A 45 1.70 2.24 -11.06
C GLN A 45 1.50 3.23 -9.92
N PRO A 46 2.59 3.67 -9.26
CA PRO A 46 2.46 4.65 -8.17
C PRO A 46 1.71 5.89 -8.61
N GLU A 47 0.78 6.32 -7.78
CA GLU A 47 -0.05 7.48 -8.10
C GLU A 47 -0.34 8.28 -6.84
N PRO A 48 -0.10 9.60 -6.85
CA PRO A 48 -0.50 10.45 -5.72
C PRO A 48 -2.01 10.63 -5.71
N LEU A 49 -2.60 10.57 -4.53
CA LEU A 49 -4.03 10.76 -4.36
C LEU A 49 -4.35 12.23 -4.14
N LYS A 50 -5.63 12.58 -4.29
CA LYS A 50 -6.11 13.96 -4.26
C LYS A 50 -7.19 14.15 -3.22
N ALA A 51 -7.69 15.38 -3.11
CA ALA A 51 -8.80 15.75 -2.25
C ALA A 51 -8.54 15.30 -0.80
N ASN A 52 -9.45 14.53 -0.22
CA ASN A 52 -9.34 14.10 1.18
C ASN A 52 -8.13 13.21 1.44
N TYR A 53 -7.54 12.66 0.40
CA TYR A 53 -6.38 11.77 0.51
C TYR A 53 -5.09 12.41 0.01
N ALA A 54 -5.06 13.73 -0.11
CA ALA A 54 -3.84 14.44 -0.51
C ALA A 54 -2.70 14.07 0.45
N GLY A 55 -1.54 13.78 -0.11
CA GLY A 55 -0.37 13.33 0.66
C GLY A 55 -0.24 11.81 0.72
N TYR A 56 -1.28 11.09 0.37
CA TYR A 56 -1.23 9.64 0.24
C TYR A 56 -0.90 9.23 -1.19
N TRP A 57 -0.41 8.01 -1.33
CA TRP A 57 -0.08 7.40 -2.61
C TRP A 57 -0.72 6.03 -2.70
N SER A 58 -0.90 5.53 -3.93
CA SER A 58 -1.42 4.18 -4.15
C SER A 58 -0.49 3.38 -5.04
N ARG A 59 -0.50 2.07 -4.84
CA ARG A 59 0.10 1.08 -5.74
C ARG A 59 -0.94 0.02 -6.03
N ARG A 60 -1.06 -0.42 -7.27
CA ARG A 60 -2.03 -1.44 -7.65
C ARG A 60 -1.55 -2.81 -7.18
N ILE A 61 -2.40 -3.48 -6.40
CA ILE A 61 -2.21 -4.90 -6.08
C ILE A 61 -2.76 -5.72 -7.25
N ASN A 62 -3.97 -5.36 -7.70
CA ASN A 62 -4.63 -5.91 -8.87
C ASN A 62 -5.62 -4.87 -9.40
N LEU A 63 -6.59 -5.27 -10.24
CA LEU A 63 -7.54 -4.32 -10.81
C LEU A 63 -8.44 -3.66 -9.78
N GLU A 64 -8.75 -4.36 -8.70
CA GLU A 64 -9.74 -3.90 -7.72
C GLU A 64 -9.12 -3.35 -6.44
N HIS A 65 -7.90 -3.73 -6.12
CA HIS A 65 -7.32 -3.44 -4.81
C HIS A 65 -6.01 -2.68 -4.92
N ARG A 66 -5.78 -1.82 -3.94
CA ARG A 66 -4.60 -0.94 -3.88
C ARG A 66 -3.95 -1.00 -2.52
N ILE A 67 -2.65 -0.77 -2.49
CA ILE A 67 -1.96 -0.36 -1.27
C ILE A 67 -2.10 1.15 -1.20
N ILE A 68 -2.65 1.66 -0.10
CA ILE A 68 -2.71 3.09 0.15
C ILE A 68 -1.72 3.40 1.27
N TYR A 69 -0.81 4.34 1.03
CA TYR A 69 0.25 4.65 1.98
C TYR A 69 0.65 6.12 1.90
N LYS A 70 1.38 6.57 2.90
CA LYS A 70 2.04 7.87 2.85
C LYS A 70 3.44 7.74 3.42
N VAL A 71 4.29 8.69 3.06
CA VAL A 71 5.67 8.73 3.54
C VAL A 71 5.78 9.84 4.57
N GLU A 72 6.27 9.50 5.76
CA GLU A 72 6.54 10.45 6.82
C GLU A 72 7.94 10.19 7.37
N ASP A 73 8.83 11.18 7.27
CA ASP A 73 10.20 11.05 7.75
C ASP A 73 10.86 9.81 7.17
N THR A 74 11.18 8.84 8.02
CA THR A 74 11.83 7.60 7.62
C THR A 74 10.85 6.42 7.56
N GLN A 75 9.53 6.70 7.54
CA GLN A 75 8.52 5.66 7.62
C GLN A 75 7.58 5.66 6.42
N ILE A 76 7.17 4.47 6.02
CA ILE A 76 6.04 4.26 5.13
C ILE A 76 4.87 3.89 6.04
N ILE A 77 3.82 4.71 6.05
CA ILE A 77 2.62 4.42 6.83
C ILE A 77 1.61 3.78 5.89
N VAL A 78 1.35 2.49 6.07
CA VAL A 78 0.39 1.76 5.23
C VAL A 78 -1.00 1.92 5.83
N HIS A 79 -1.88 2.53 5.05
CA HIS A 79 -3.24 2.85 5.46
C HIS A 79 -4.23 1.74 5.16
N SER A 80 -4.11 1.08 3.99
CA SER A 80 -4.98 -0.02 3.63
C SER A 80 -4.34 -0.90 2.57
N LEU A 81 -4.82 -2.15 2.50
CA LEU A 81 -4.39 -3.14 1.52
C LEU A 81 -5.59 -3.78 0.82
N TYR A 82 -6.77 -3.19 0.94
CA TYR A 82 -8.00 -3.75 0.39
C TYR A 82 -8.88 -2.61 -0.13
N GLY A 83 -9.46 -2.82 -1.31
CA GLY A 83 -10.28 -1.80 -1.94
C GLY A 83 -9.43 -0.77 -2.68
N HIS A 84 -10.08 0.29 -3.09
CA HIS A 84 -9.41 1.44 -3.70
C HIS A 84 -10.18 2.69 -3.36
N TYR A 85 -9.50 3.83 -3.47
CA TYR A 85 -10.09 5.13 -3.18
C TYR A 85 -10.24 5.92 -4.47
N GLN A 86 -11.35 6.59 -4.59
CA GLN A 86 -11.61 7.53 -5.69
C GLN A 86 -11.53 8.94 -5.15
N ASP A 87 -10.82 9.78 -5.88
CA ASP A 87 -10.69 11.20 -5.54
C ASP A 87 -11.83 12.03 -6.09
#